data_a040e4c689076c5271ffef7dbace6023
#
_entry.id   a040e4c689076c5271ffef7dbace6023
#
_cell.length_a   1.000
_cell.length_b   1.000
_cell.length_c   1.000
_cell.angle_alpha   90.00
_cell.angle_beta   90.00
_cell.angle_gamma   90.00
#
_symmetry.space_group_name_H-M   'P 1'
#
loop_
_entity.id
_entity.type
_entity.pdbx_description
1 polymer ?
#
loop_
_entity_poly.entity_id
_entity_poly.type
_entity_poly.pdbx_seq_one_letter_code
_entity_poly.pdbx_strand_id
1 'polypeptide(L)'
;VRILFFIALFLSTSISFAQQKTRILFILDASNSMNLDWDKQTRMAAAKEILMQSVEGLRGIPDLEIALRVYGHQSNVTNTYQDCNDTKLEVPFGTNTIDAIKTKVRGLAAKGATPIARSLEASAGDFPDTLARNFIILITDGLESCDNDPCVIAKKLKEKGMKVTPFVIGLGMDLSYLEKFNCIGAFTDAESKEAFKVVLNNVISKALLNTTAQINLYDITKKPKETDVTVFMYEAGTKNLKYTLTHTLNRYGNPDTLIMNPDLKYDIVVNTLPKIEKKNVSIQKYKHNVIEIDAPQGFIRLSTISKTFNHLNMRVMQKDKTETLNHQELNSKEKYLVGTYDVEMFTLPRTYQRVEVTQSKITTIDVVAFGTLNYTSSKGLVGQIFVDRGNNNFEWVCNLEVGAAKGSWNLQPGNYKVVYREKDQKSTAYTKEKAFRIDSNKTITLNF
;
A
#
# COMPACT_ATOMS: atom_id res chain seq x y z
N VAL A 1 -10.68 -27.99 72.35
CA VAL A 1 -11.05 -27.38 71.08
C VAL A 1 -10.08 -27.85 69.99
N ARG A 2 -10.53 -28.79 69.16
CA ARG A 2 -9.73 -29.31 68.01
C ARG A 2 -10.12 -28.50 66.78
N ILE A 3 -9.18 -27.77 66.20
CA ILE A 3 -9.31 -27.06 64.93
C ILE A 3 -8.90 -28.03 63.83
N LEU A 4 -9.86 -28.46 62.99
CA LEU A 4 -9.62 -29.20 61.75
C LEU A 4 -9.24 -28.19 60.64
N PHE A 5 -8.00 -28.28 60.14
CA PHE A 5 -7.55 -27.61 58.92
C PHE A 5 -8.02 -28.42 57.71
N PHE A 6 -8.97 -27.86 56.94
CA PHE A 6 -9.34 -28.37 55.63
C PHE A 6 -8.33 -27.78 54.60
N ILE A 7 -7.42 -28.61 54.11
CA ILE A 7 -6.58 -28.27 52.95
C ILE A 7 -7.42 -28.55 51.70
N ALA A 8 -7.95 -27.50 51.11
CA ALA A 8 -8.56 -27.59 49.79
C ALA A 8 -7.47 -27.68 48.73
N LEU A 9 -7.29 -28.86 48.16
CA LEU A 9 -6.40 -29.14 47.03
C LEU A 9 -7.03 -28.59 45.76
N PHE A 10 -6.63 -27.38 45.33
CA PHE A 10 -6.98 -26.87 44.01
C PHE A 10 -6.23 -27.66 42.95
N LEU A 11 -6.91 -28.65 42.35
CA LEU A 11 -6.47 -29.23 41.08
C LEU A 11 -6.68 -28.20 39.98
N SER A 12 -5.61 -27.48 39.61
CA SER A 12 -5.57 -26.69 38.39
C SER A 12 -5.52 -27.65 37.20
N THR A 13 -6.69 -27.96 36.64
CA THR A 13 -6.78 -28.65 35.34
C THR A 13 -6.29 -27.66 34.28
N SER A 14 -5.04 -27.82 33.88
CA SER A 14 -4.51 -27.18 32.68
C SER A 14 -5.30 -27.73 31.50
N ILE A 15 -6.27 -26.99 31.00
CA ILE A 15 -6.93 -27.30 29.72
C ILE A 15 -5.87 -27.10 28.65
N SER A 16 -5.17 -28.16 28.30
CA SER A 16 -4.31 -28.19 27.13
C SER A 16 -5.23 -28.16 25.91
N PHE A 17 -5.33 -26.98 25.25
CA PHE A 17 -5.93 -26.92 23.93
C PHE A 17 -5.01 -27.68 22.98
N ALA A 18 -5.33 -28.97 22.74
CA ALA A 18 -4.67 -29.72 21.69
C ALA A 18 -4.85 -28.93 20.38
N GLN A 19 -3.76 -28.59 19.72
CA GLN A 19 -3.79 -27.92 18.43
C GLN A 19 -4.51 -28.84 17.44
N GLN A 20 -5.62 -28.39 16.89
CA GLN A 20 -6.42 -29.15 15.94
C GLN A 20 -5.60 -29.41 14.67
N LYS A 21 -5.49 -30.68 14.25
CA LYS A 21 -4.80 -31.08 13.01
C LYS A 21 -5.29 -30.28 11.82
N THR A 22 -4.37 -29.85 10.96
CA THR A 22 -4.64 -29.12 9.73
C THR A 22 -4.32 -30.00 8.52
N ARG A 23 -5.19 -30.01 7.52
CA ARG A 23 -4.99 -30.70 6.24
C ARG A 23 -5.13 -29.72 5.09
N ILE A 24 -4.17 -29.75 4.19
CA ILE A 24 -4.17 -28.93 2.97
C ILE A 24 -4.09 -29.86 1.76
N LEU A 25 -5.16 -29.89 0.97
CA LEU A 25 -5.18 -30.54 -0.34
C LEU A 25 -4.86 -29.50 -1.40
N PHE A 26 -3.72 -29.64 -2.06
CA PHE A 26 -3.42 -28.90 -3.28
C PHE A 26 -4.10 -29.60 -4.46
N ILE A 27 -4.90 -28.85 -5.23
CA ILE A 27 -5.43 -29.29 -6.52
C ILE A 27 -4.74 -28.47 -7.59
N LEU A 28 -3.92 -29.13 -8.41
CA LEU A 28 -3.15 -28.48 -9.45
C LEU A 28 -3.74 -28.75 -10.83
N ASP A 29 -3.99 -27.70 -11.55
CA ASP A 29 -4.35 -27.72 -12.96
C ASP A 29 -3.15 -28.14 -13.80
N ALA A 30 -3.33 -29.16 -14.62
CA ALA A 30 -2.39 -29.57 -15.66
C ALA A 30 -3.15 -29.75 -17.00
N SER A 31 -4.19 -28.94 -17.22
CA SER A 31 -4.88 -28.86 -18.50
C SER A 31 -3.96 -28.23 -19.58
N ASN A 32 -4.34 -28.40 -20.82
CA ASN A 32 -3.52 -27.96 -21.95
C ASN A 32 -3.25 -26.43 -21.96
N SER A 33 -4.15 -25.61 -21.43
CA SER A 33 -3.97 -24.15 -21.31
C SER A 33 -2.79 -23.77 -20.42
N MET A 34 -2.42 -24.60 -19.45
CA MET A 34 -1.22 -24.40 -18.62
C MET A 34 0.11 -24.40 -19.40
N ASN A 35 0.12 -24.80 -20.66
CA ASN A 35 1.27 -24.66 -21.56
C ASN A 35 1.42 -23.26 -22.16
N LEU A 36 0.42 -22.39 -22.00
CA LEU A 36 0.50 -21.02 -22.51
C LEU A 36 1.57 -20.22 -21.76
N ASP A 37 2.20 -19.33 -22.51
CA ASP A 37 3.21 -18.42 -21.97
C ASP A 37 2.61 -17.44 -20.94
N TRP A 38 3.32 -17.26 -19.86
CA TRP A 38 2.99 -16.36 -18.78
C TRP A 38 4.24 -15.93 -18.03
N ASP A 39 4.46 -14.63 -17.94
CA ASP A 39 5.60 -14.05 -17.21
C ASP A 39 6.97 -14.72 -17.55
N LYS A 40 7.29 -14.76 -18.84
CA LYS A 40 8.55 -15.30 -19.43
C LYS A 40 8.73 -16.83 -19.34
N GLN A 41 7.73 -17.57 -18.94
CA GLN A 41 7.70 -19.03 -18.91
C GLN A 41 6.26 -19.52 -19.07
N THR A 42 6.03 -20.85 -19.14
CA THR A 42 4.67 -21.37 -19.17
C THR A 42 4.03 -21.31 -17.78
N ARG A 43 2.68 -21.17 -17.73
CA ARG A 43 1.91 -21.22 -16.47
C ARG A 43 2.26 -22.49 -15.68
N MET A 44 2.38 -23.63 -16.34
CA MET A 44 2.76 -24.91 -15.71
C MET A 44 4.16 -24.86 -15.10
N ALA A 45 5.14 -24.25 -15.76
CA ALA A 45 6.49 -24.11 -15.23
C ALA A 45 6.49 -23.25 -13.94
N ALA A 46 5.79 -22.11 -13.99
CA ALA A 46 5.65 -21.23 -12.82
C ALA A 46 4.93 -21.93 -11.67
N ALA A 47 3.79 -22.60 -11.96
CA ALA A 47 3.02 -23.32 -10.96
C ALA A 47 3.85 -24.41 -10.27
N LYS A 48 4.59 -25.22 -11.03
CA LYS A 48 5.50 -26.24 -10.49
C LYS A 48 6.55 -25.66 -9.55
N GLU A 49 7.26 -24.63 -10.01
CA GLU A 49 8.35 -24.03 -9.25
C GLU A 49 7.86 -23.46 -7.92
N ILE A 50 6.80 -22.65 -7.96
CA ILE A 50 6.30 -21.97 -6.77
C ILE A 50 5.62 -22.95 -5.81
N LEU A 51 4.84 -23.93 -6.33
CA LEU A 51 4.25 -24.96 -5.47
C LEU A 51 5.34 -25.76 -4.76
N MET A 52 6.40 -26.19 -5.46
CA MET A 52 7.50 -26.92 -4.83
C MET A 52 8.25 -26.09 -3.77
N GLN A 53 8.42 -24.78 -4.00
CA GLN A 53 9.01 -23.89 -2.98
C GLN A 53 8.09 -23.72 -1.77
N SER A 54 6.80 -23.53 -2.01
CA SER A 54 5.82 -23.32 -0.94
C SER A 54 5.62 -24.56 -0.06
N VAL A 55 5.52 -25.75 -0.65
CA VAL A 55 5.41 -26.99 0.14
C VAL A 55 6.70 -27.31 0.91
N GLU A 56 7.87 -26.95 0.39
CA GLU A 56 9.12 -27.06 1.16
C GLU A 56 9.11 -26.21 2.41
N GLY A 57 8.53 -25.01 2.35
CA GLY A 57 8.34 -24.13 3.51
C GLY A 57 7.39 -24.71 4.59
N LEU A 58 6.65 -25.77 4.28
CA LEU A 58 5.76 -26.47 5.24
C LEU A 58 6.46 -27.60 5.99
N ARG A 59 7.70 -27.89 5.67
CA ARG A 59 8.46 -29.00 6.28
C ARG A 59 8.63 -28.79 7.79
N GLY A 60 8.29 -29.81 8.55
CA GLY A 60 8.43 -29.81 10.00
C GLY A 60 7.35 -29.05 10.77
N ILE A 61 6.31 -28.54 10.10
CA ILE A 61 5.16 -27.94 10.80
C ILE A 61 4.39 -29.05 11.51
N PRO A 62 4.23 -28.97 12.86
CA PRO A 62 3.52 -29.99 13.60
C PRO A 62 2.03 -30.00 13.24
N ASP A 63 1.41 -31.16 13.33
CA ASP A 63 -0.03 -31.38 13.09
C ASP A 63 -0.52 -30.96 11.70
N LEU A 64 0.37 -30.89 10.71
CA LEU A 64 0.07 -30.60 9.32
C LEU A 64 0.20 -31.86 8.46
N GLU A 65 -0.85 -32.17 7.71
CA GLU A 65 -0.86 -33.17 6.65
C GLU A 65 -1.15 -32.49 5.32
N ILE A 66 -0.41 -32.84 4.29
CA ILE A 66 -0.60 -32.28 2.94
C ILE A 66 -0.76 -33.39 1.91
N ALA A 67 -1.57 -33.10 0.88
CA ALA A 67 -1.87 -34.02 -0.21
C ALA A 67 -1.85 -33.26 -1.55
N LEU A 68 -1.73 -34.00 -2.64
CA LEU A 68 -1.75 -33.44 -4.02
C LEU A 68 -2.74 -34.23 -4.87
N ARG A 69 -3.73 -33.54 -5.40
CA ARG A 69 -4.59 -33.96 -6.51
C ARG A 69 -4.20 -33.18 -7.76
N VAL A 70 -4.23 -33.82 -8.91
CA VAL A 70 -3.94 -33.20 -10.19
C VAL A 70 -5.03 -33.57 -11.18
N TYR A 71 -5.39 -32.66 -12.06
CA TYR A 71 -6.27 -32.94 -13.17
C TYR A 71 -5.65 -32.50 -14.50
N GLY A 72 -6.17 -33.06 -15.62
CA GLY A 72 -5.71 -32.71 -16.97
C GLY A 72 -4.29 -33.18 -17.29
N HIS A 73 -3.81 -34.23 -16.64
CA HIS A 73 -2.43 -34.70 -16.81
C HIS A 73 -2.29 -36.13 -17.31
N GLN A 74 -3.38 -36.87 -17.41
CA GLN A 74 -3.33 -38.29 -17.81
C GLN A 74 -3.64 -38.45 -19.30
N SER A 75 -4.65 -37.76 -19.81
CA SER A 75 -5.15 -37.87 -21.17
C SER A 75 -4.92 -36.59 -21.96
N ASN A 76 -4.49 -36.70 -23.23
CA ASN A 76 -4.36 -35.52 -24.10
C ASN A 76 -5.77 -35.05 -24.57
N VAL A 77 -5.97 -33.72 -24.53
CA VAL A 77 -7.14 -33.12 -25.19
C VAL A 77 -6.87 -33.01 -26.71
N THR A 78 -7.90 -33.30 -27.50
CA THR A 78 -7.87 -33.14 -28.96
C THR A 78 -9.12 -32.39 -29.43
N ASN A 79 -9.23 -32.07 -30.72
CA ASN A 79 -10.39 -31.39 -31.27
C ASN A 79 -11.69 -32.20 -31.15
N THR A 80 -11.58 -33.53 -31.00
CA THR A 80 -12.73 -34.47 -30.98
C THR A 80 -12.85 -35.22 -29.66
N TYR A 81 -11.93 -35.10 -28.74
CA TYR A 81 -11.91 -35.84 -27.49
C TYR A 81 -11.33 -35.04 -26.33
N GLN A 82 -12.06 -35.05 -25.22
CA GLN A 82 -11.56 -34.59 -23.90
C GLN A 82 -11.98 -35.57 -22.81
N ASP A 83 -11.08 -35.88 -21.91
CA ASP A 83 -11.35 -36.74 -20.77
C ASP A 83 -11.74 -35.90 -19.56
N CYS A 84 -13.05 -35.81 -19.31
CA CYS A 84 -13.58 -35.10 -18.17
C CYS A 84 -13.46 -35.86 -16.84
N ASN A 85 -12.93 -37.07 -16.84
CA ASN A 85 -12.60 -37.86 -15.64
C ASN A 85 -11.09 -37.80 -15.32
N ASP A 86 -10.30 -37.04 -16.08
CA ASP A 86 -8.87 -36.89 -15.83
C ASP A 86 -8.61 -36.09 -14.55
N THR A 87 -8.86 -36.72 -13.39
CA THR A 87 -8.52 -36.18 -12.07
C THR A 87 -8.08 -37.32 -11.15
N LYS A 88 -6.96 -37.13 -10.46
CA LYS A 88 -6.33 -38.18 -9.63
C LYS A 88 -5.67 -37.61 -8.38
N LEU A 89 -5.89 -38.30 -7.24
CA LEU A 89 -5.10 -38.09 -6.03
C LEU A 89 -3.71 -38.73 -6.25
N GLU A 90 -2.73 -37.90 -6.54
CA GLU A 90 -1.38 -38.34 -6.87
C GLU A 90 -0.52 -38.61 -5.63
N VAL A 91 -0.75 -37.83 -4.56
CA VAL A 91 -0.11 -38.02 -3.25
C VAL A 91 -1.16 -37.89 -2.17
N PRO A 92 -1.51 -38.99 -1.45
CA PRO A 92 -2.47 -38.94 -0.35
C PRO A 92 -1.95 -38.18 0.87
N PHE A 93 -2.86 -37.80 1.79
CA PHE A 93 -2.50 -37.11 3.03
C PHE A 93 -1.50 -37.90 3.89
N GLY A 94 -0.54 -37.14 4.45
CA GLY A 94 0.47 -37.65 5.36
C GLY A 94 1.39 -36.54 5.87
N THR A 95 2.16 -36.85 6.91
CA THR A 95 3.08 -35.88 7.54
C THR A 95 4.41 -35.72 6.80
N ASN A 96 4.81 -36.69 5.96
CA ASN A 96 6.10 -36.69 5.25
C ASN A 96 5.92 -36.74 3.72
N THR A 97 4.88 -36.10 3.19
CA THR A 97 4.52 -36.19 1.77
C THR A 97 5.22 -35.15 0.89
N ILE A 98 5.99 -34.22 1.47
CA ILE A 98 6.63 -33.12 0.73
C ILE A 98 7.50 -33.62 -0.43
N ASP A 99 8.38 -34.58 -0.17
CA ASP A 99 9.29 -35.07 -1.21
C ASP A 99 8.54 -35.85 -2.30
N ALA A 100 7.50 -36.60 -1.93
CA ALA A 100 6.61 -37.27 -2.87
C ALA A 100 5.86 -36.24 -3.76
N ILE A 101 5.32 -35.20 -3.15
CA ILE A 101 4.67 -34.09 -3.88
C ILE A 101 5.64 -33.43 -4.83
N LYS A 102 6.83 -33.04 -4.38
CA LYS A 102 7.86 -32.40 -5.23
C LYS A 102 8.28 -33.27 -6.41
N THR A 103 8.45 -34.58 -6.16
CA THR A 103 8.79 -35.55 -7.20
C THR A 103 7.68 -35.67 -8.23
N LYS A 104 6.43 -35.78 -7.77
CA LYS A 104 5.27 -35.84 -8.67
C LYS A 104 5.11 -34.56 -9.47
N VAL A 105 5.11 -33.39 -8.82
CA VAL A 105 4.98 -32.07 -9.47
C VAL A 105 6.06 -31.86 -10.53
N ARG A 106 7.31 -32.24 -10.27
CA ARG A 106 8.40 -32.13 -11.23
C ARG A 106 8.12 -32.91 -12.52
N GLY A 107 7.55 -34.09 -12.42
CA GLY A 107 7.24 -34.99 -13.55
C GLY A 107 5.96 -34.68 -14.31
N LEU A 108 5.11 -33.76 -13.83
CA LEU A 108 3.83 -33.46 -14.50
C LEU A 108 4.03 -32.80 -15.88
N ALA A 109 3.11 -33.09 -16.79
CA ALA A 109 2.98 -32.40 -18.06
C ALA A 109 1.52 -31.96 -18.24
N ALA A 110 1.31 -30.72 -18.64
CA ALA A 110 0.01 -30.19 -18.96
C ALA A 110 -0.43 -30.67 -20.35
N LYS A 111 -1.64 -31.26 -20.47
CA LYS A 111 -2.08 -31.83 -21.74
C LYS A 111 -3.58 -32.11 -21.89
N GLY A 112 -4.35 -32.09 -20.79
CA GLY A 112 -5.72 -32.57 -20.76
C GLY A 112 -6.79 -31.46 -20.71
N ALA A 113 -8.01 -31.88 -20.38
CA ALA A 113 -9.16 -31.01 -20.12
C ALA A 113 -9.07 -30.37 -18.73
N THR A 114 -10.05 -29.50 -18.40
CA THR A 114 -10.14 -28.75 -17.13
C THR A 114 -11.39 -29.17 -16.33
N PRO A 115 -11.43 -30.40 -15.74
CA PRO A 115 -12.57 -30.90 -14.97
C PRO A 115 -12.54 -30.44 -13.51
N ILE A 116 -12.72 -29.15 -13.23
CA ILE A 116 -12.70 -28.57 -11.89
C ILE A 116 -13.78 -29.19 -11.00
N ALA A 117 -15.02 -29.23 -11.49
CA ALA A 117 -16.16 -29.73 -10.73
C ALA A 117 -15.96 -31.18 -10.30
N ARG A 118 -15.50 -32.04 -11.19
CA ARG A 118 -15.21 -33.46 -10.86
C ARG A 118 -14.03 -33.60 -9.93
N SER A 119 -13.04 -32.72 -10.03
CA SER A 119 -11.88 -32.69 -9.12
C SER A 119 -12.28 -32.28 -7.71
N LEU A 120 -13.18 -31.30 -7.58
CA LEU A 120 -13.75 -30.89 -6.30
C LEU A 120 -14.64 -32.01 -5.70
N GLU A 121 -15.47 -32.66 -6.50
CA GLU A 121 -16.33 -33.78 -6.05
C GLU A 121 -15.48 -34.95 -5.56
N ALA A 122 -14.47 -35.34 -6.32
CA ALA A 122 -13.54 -36.43 -5.94
C ALA A 122 -12.73 -36.08 -4.70
N SER A 123 -12.37 -34.81 -4.49
CA SER A 123 -11.63 -34.34 -3.32
C SER A 123 -12.33 -34.60 -2.01
N ALA A 124 -13.66 -34.76 -2.03
CA ALA A 124 -14.44 -35.14 -0.84
C ALA A 124 -14.00 -36.48 -0.23
N GLY A 125 -13.64 -37.43 -1.09
CA GLY A 125 -13.16 -38.75 -0.66
C GLY A 125 -11.67 -38.79 -0.32
N ASP A 126 -10.92 -37.73 -0.60
CA ASP A 126 -9.50 -37.68 -0.32
C ASP A 126 -9.19 -37.42 1.16
N PHE A 127 -10.08 -36.71 1.86
CA PHE A 127 -9.90 -36.39 3.28
C PHE A 127 -10.18 -37.61 4.17
N PRO A 128 -9.24 -38.00 5.03
CA PRO A 128 -9.42 -39.19 5.90
C PRO A 128 -10.58 -39.07 6.89
N ASP A 129 -10.87 -37.86 7.36
CA ASP A 129 -11.95 -37.56 8.29
C ASP A 129 -12.36 -36.09 8.26
N THR A 130 -13.42 -35.75 8.98
CA THR A 130 -13.95 -34.39 9.11
C THR A 130 -13.54 -33.70 10.42
N LEU A 131 -12.70 -34.30 11.23
CA LEU A 131 -12.29 -33.79 12.55
C LEU A 131 -11.18 -32.77 12.45
N ALA A 132 -10.35 -32.87 11.41
CA ALA A 132 -9.31 -31.92 11.14
C ALA A 132 -9.87 -30.64 10.49
N ARG A 133 -9.04 -29.60 10.47
CA ARG A 133 -9.30 -28.40 9.66
C ARG A 133 -8.86 -28.70 8.23
N ASN A 134 -9.82 -28.87 7.36
CA ASN A 134 -9.60 -29.29 5.98
C ASN A 134 -9.66 -28.08 5.03
N PHE A 135 -8.62 -27.91 4.22
CA PHE A 135 -8.50 -26.84 3.23
C PHE A 135 -8.22 -27.42 1.85
N ILE A 136 -8.79 -26.81 0.81
CA ILE A 136 -8.46 -27.06 -0.58
C ILE A 136 -7.82 -25.79 -1.12
N ILE A 137 -6.67 -25.92 -1.78
CA ILE A 137 -6.03 -24.85 -2.53
C ILE A 137 -6.02 -25.29 -4.00
N LEU A 138 -6.93 -24.71 -4.78
CA LEU A 138 -7.05 -24.94 -6.21
C LEU A 138 -6.20 -23.92 -6.95
N ILE A 139 -5.27 -24.38 -7.77
CA ILE A 139 -4.40 -23.58 -8.64
C ILE A 139 -4.83 -23.88 -10.08
N THR A 140 -5.31 -22.87 -10.81
CA THR A 140 -5.87 -23.04 -12.16
C THR A 140 -5.62 -21.79 -13.00
N ASP A 141 -5.61 -21.94 -14.31
CA ASP A 141 -5.51 -20.87 -15.29
C ASP A 141 -6.75 -20.69 -16.17
N GLY A 142 -7.77 -21.50 -15.93
CA GLY A 142 -8.94 -21.55 -16.79
C GLY A 142 -10.25 -21.83 -16.06
N LEU A 143 -11.32 -21.80 -16.85
CA LEU A 143 -12.66 -22.19 -16.44
C LEU A 143 -12.87 -23.69 -16.66
N GLU A 144 -13.92 -24.19 -16.00
CA GLU A 144 -14.46 -25.53 -16.26
C GLU A 144 -14.67 -25.73 -17.77
N SER A 145 -14.10 -26.78 -18.32
CA SER A 145 -14.26 -27.15 -19.75
C SER A 145 -15.16 -28.38 -19.95
N CYS A 146 -15.67 -28.93 -18.85
CA CYS A 146 -16.56 -30.10 -18.85
C CYS A 146 -17.98 -29.72 -18.43
N ASP A 147 -18.89 -30.69 -18.41
CA ASP A 147 -20.33 -30.45 -18.30
C ASP A 147 -20.87 -30.11 -16.91
N ASN A 148 -20.02 -30.12 -15.87
CA ASN A 148 -20.44 -29.91 -14.49
C ASN A 148 -20.17 -28.47 -14.04
N ASP A 149 -21.09 -27.94 -13.22
CA ASP A 149 -20.94 -26.65 -12.59
C ASP A 149 -20.20 -26.78 -11.26
N PRO A 150 -18.97 -26.22 -11.11
CA PRO A 150 -18.20 -26.26 -9.87
C PRO A 150 -18.93 -25.64 -8.68
N CYS A 151 -19.83 -24.67 -8.90
CA CYS A 151 -20.65 -24.04 -7.87
C CYS A 151 -21.64 -25.01 -7.24
N VAL A 152 -22.29 -25.82 -8.08
CA VAL A 152 -23.23 -26.86 -7.62
C VAL A 152 -22.51 -27.89 -6.75
N ILE A 153 -21.31 -28.29 -7.15
CA ILE A 153 -20.50 -29.24 -6.39
C ILE A 153 -20.04 -28.64 -5.06
N ALA A 154 -19.53 -27.40 -5.06
CA ALA A 154 -19.11 -26.71 -3.84
C ALA A 154 -20.27 -26.60 -2.83
N LYS A 155 -21.49 -26.30 -3.30
CA LYS A 155 -22.69 -26.27 -2.47
C LYS A 155 -23.03 -27.64 -1.90
N LYS A 156 -23.00 -28.71 -2.70
CA LYS A 156 -23.24 -30.08 -2.26
C LYS A 156 -22.24 -30.54 -1.20
N LEU A 157 -20.95 -30.20 -1.33
CA LEU A 157 -19.93 -30.50 -0.33
C LEU A 157 -20.25 -29.85 1.01
N LYS A 158 -20.66 -28.60 0.98
CA LYS A 158 -21.06 -27.83 2.18
C LYS A 158 -22.32 -28.43 2.83
N GLU A 159 -23.32 -28.80 2.06
CA GLU A 159 -24.58 -29.44 2.53
C GLU A 159 -24.33 -30.80 3.18
N LYS A 160 -23.34 -31.55 2.71
CA LYS A 160 -22.93 -32.86 3.34
C LYS A 160 -22.13 -32.66 4.63
N GLY A 161 -22.04 -31.43 5.16
CA GLY A 161 -21.36 -31.14 6.42
C GLY A 161 -19.84 -31.22 6.33
N MET A 162 -19.28 -31.27 5.12
CA MET A 162 -17.83 -31.23 4.94
C MET A 162 -17.32 -29.82 5.25
N LYS A 163 -16.61 -29.68 6.34
CA LYS A 163 -15.95 -28.42 6.75
C LYS A 163 -14.66 -28.25 5.93
N VAL A 164 -14.79 -27.99 4.64
CA VAL A 164 -13.68 -27.70 3.74
C VAL A 164 -13.74 -26.21 3.38
N THR A 165 -12.61 -25.54 3.51
CA THR A 165 -12.48 -24.14 3.11
C THR A 165 -11.67 -24.07 1.81
N PRO A 166 -12.31 -23.91 0.66
CA PRO A 166 -11.58 -23.81 -0.59
C PRO A 166 -11.05 -22.39 -0.82
N PHE A 167 -9.86 -22.34 -1.39
CA PHE A 167 -9.23 -21.15 -1.97
C PHE A 167 -8.91 -21.42 -3.41
N VAL A 168 -9.20 -20.46 -4.29
CA VAL A 168 -8.90 -20.55 -5.72
C VAL A 168 -7.86 -19.51 -6.08
N ILE A 169 -6.77 -19.95 -6.70
CA ILE A 169 -5.71 -19.08 -7.19
C ILE A 169 -5.68 -19.17 -8.71
N GLY A 170 -6.05 -18.07 -9.37
CA GLY A 170 -5.94 -17.90 -10.81
C GLY A 170 -4.53 -17.56 -11.25
N LEU A 171 -4.14 -17.97 -12.45
CA LEU A 171 -2.85 -17.65 -13.07
C LEU A 171 -3.07 -16.78 -14.32
N GLY A 172 -3.11 -15.46 -14.13
CA GLY A 172 -3.33 -14.50 -15.22
C GLY A 172 -4.72 -14.61 -15.85
N MET A 173 -5.74 -14.76 -15.02
CA MET A 173 -7.13 -14.86 -15.45
C MET A 173 -7.77 -13.47 -15.60
N ASP A 174 -8.79 -13.36 -16.45
CA ASP A 174 -9.61 -12.17 -16.56
C ASP A 174 -10.50 -12.00 -15.32
N LEU A 175 -10.71 -10.73 -14.91
CA LEU A 175 -11.57 -10.38 -13.79
C LEU A 175 -13.02 -10.84 -13.93
N SER A 176 -13.50 -11.03 -15.16
CA SER A 176 -14.85 -11.57 -15.43
C SER A 176 -15.07 -12.98 -14.87
N TYR A 177 -13.98 -13.70 -14.57
CA TYR A 177 -14.05 -15.03 -13.97
C TYR A 177 -14.26 -15.03 -12.46
N LEU A 178 -14.06 -13.89 -11.79
CA LEU A 178 -14.26 -13.72 -10.34
C LEU A 178 -15.63 -14.21 -9.87
N GLU A 179 -16.68 -13.82 -10.57
CA GLU A 179 -18.05 -14.20 -10.21
C GLU A 179 -18.28 -15.70 -10.29
N LYS A 180 -17.63 -16.37 -11.26
CA LYS A 180 -17.75 -17.82 -11.46
C LYS A 180 -17.01 -18.64 -10.42
N PHE A 181 -15.98 -18.11 -9.75
CA PHE A 181 -15.21 -18.80 -8.72
C PHE A 181 -15.61 -18.45 -7.29
N ASN A 182 -16.25 -17.30 -7.07
CA ASN A 182 -16.67 -16.87 -5.72
C ASN A 182 -17.61 -17.87 -5.01
N CYS A 183 -18.36 -18.64 -5.78
CA CYS A 183 -19.23 -19.68 -5.25
C CYS A 183 -18.48 -20.90 -4.71
N ILE A 184 -17.26 -21.15 -5.22
CA ILE A 184 -16.42 -22.28 -4.80
C ILE A 184 -15.71 -21.88 -3.50
N GLY A 185 -15.10 -20.69 -3.45
CA GLY A 185 -14.33 -20.20 -2.31
C GLY A 185 -13.70 -18.83 -2.55
N ALA A 186 -12.79 -18.44 -1.66
CA ALA A 186 -12.07 -17.19 -1.82
C ALA A 186 -11.17 -17.25 -3.07
N PHE A 187 -11.48 -16.44 -4.06
CA PHE A 187 -10.72 -16.34 -5.31
C PHE A 187 -9.67 -15.23 -5.22
N THR A 188 -8.48 -15.48 -5.72
CA THR A 188 -7.43 -14.48 -5.94
C THR A 188 -6.68 -14.81 -7.22
N ASP A 189 -6.55 -13.85 -8.12
CA ASP A 189 -5.74 -14.01 -9.31
C ASP A 189 -4.33 -13.47 -9.11
N ALA A 190 -3.36 -14.11 -9.76
CA ALA A 190 -1.96 -13.73 -9.76
C ALA A 190 -1.54 -13.28 -11.17
N GLU A 191 -1.16 -12.02 -11.30
CA GLU A 191 -0.78 -11.42 -12.60
C GLU A 191 0.65 -11.77 -13.02
N SER A 192 1.49 -12.18 -12.07
CA SER A 192 2.90 -12.53 -12.28
C SER A 192 3.31 -13.69 -11.40
N LYS A 193 4.47 -14.27 -11.68
CA LYS A 193 5.08 -15.32 -10.89
C LYS A 193 5.32 -14.88 -9.42
N GLU A 194 5.82 -13.68 -9.24
CA GLU A 194 6.05 -13.08 -7.92
C GLU A 194 4.74 -12.88 -7.17
N ALA A 195 3.70 -12.38 -7.84
CA ALA A 195 2.36 -12.26 -7.27
C ALA A 195 1.79 -13.62 -6.88
N PHE A 196 1.96 -14.65 -7.71
CA PHE A 196 1.50 -16.02 -7.39
C PHE A 196 2.19 -16.56 -6.12
N LYS A 197 3.50 -16.37 -5.98
CA LYS A 197 4.22 -16.78 -4.76
C LYS A 197 3.66 -16.12 -3.51
N VAL A 198 3.40 -14.81 -3.56
CA VAL A 198 2.82 -14.05 -2.45
C VAL A 198 1.41 -14.55 -2.13
N VAL A 199 0.55 -14.69 -3.14
CA VAL A 199 -0.83 -15.16 -2.98
C VAL A 199 -0.87 -16.56 -2.37
N LEU A 200 -0.08 -17.52 -2.90
CA LEU A 200 -0.06 -18.88 -2.42
C LEU A 200 0.42 -18.96 -0.96
N ASN A 201 1.48 -18.23 -0.61
CA ASN A 201 1.98 -18.20 0.76
C ASN A 201 0.97 -17.57 1.73
N ASN A 202 0.25 -16.52 1.32
CA ASN A 202 -0.81 -15.91 2.12
C ASN A 202 -1.98 -16.88 2.36
N VAL A 203 -2.39 -17.63 1.34
CA VAL A 203 -3.45 -18.65 1.45
C VAL A 203 -3.02 -19.79 2.40
N ILE A 204 -1.81 -20.28 2.23
CA ILE A 204 -1.22 -21.30 3.13
C ILE A 204 -1.19 -20.79 4.58
N SER A 205 -0.75 -19.55 4.79
CA SER A 205 -0.70 -18.94 6.12
C SER A 205 -2.08 -18.85 6.77
N LYS A 206 -3.11 -18.51 5.99
CA LYS A 206 -4.51 -18.55 6.48
C LYS A 206 -4.96 -19.96 6.86
N ALA A 207 -4.60 -20.95 6.05
CA ALA A 207 -4.90 -22.35 6.33
C ALA A 207 -4.23 -22.86 7.60
N LEU A 208 -3.00 -22.43 7.89
CA LEU A 208 -2.23 -22.82 9.08
C LEU A 208 -2.65 -22.12 10.37
N LEU A 209 -3.70 -21.28 10.35
CA LEU A 209 -4.07 -20.41 11.48
C LEU A 209 -2.98 -19.42 11.88
N ASN A 210 -2.09 -19.09 10.98
CA ASN A 210 -1.17 -18.00 11.26
C ASN A 210 -1.98 -16.73 11.49
N THR A 211 -1.58 -16.00 12.52
CA THR A 211 -2.17 -14.69 12.79
C THR A 211 -1.79 -13.75 11.68
N THR A 212 -2.78 -13.24 10.99
CA THR A 212 -2.57 -12.29 9.89
C THR A 212 -3.27 -10.98 10.17
N ALA A 213 -2.80 -9.91 9.55
CA ALA A 213 -3.46 -8.62 9.57
C ALA A 213 -3.37 -7.92 8.22
N GLN A 214 -4.34 -7.05 7.95
CA GLN A 214 -4.28 -6.04 6.90
C GLN A 214 -4.50 -4.66 7.52
N ILE A 215 -3.93 -3.64 6.90
CA ILE A 215 -4.13 -2.25 7.32
C ILE A 215 -5.08 -1.61 6.33
N ASN A 216 -6.23 -1.15 6.82
CA ASN A 216 -7.17 -0.38 6.03
C ASN A 216 -6.97 1.11 6.30
N LEU A 217 -6.54 1.86 5.27
CA LEU A 217 -6.46 3.31 5.32
C LEU A 217 -7.75 3.89 4.75
N TYR A 218 -8.59 4.43 5.63
CA TYR A 218 -9.93 4.87 5.29
C TYR A 218 -9.97 6.31 4.76
N ASP A 219 -10.79 6.50 3.73
CA ASP A 219 -11.23 7.82 3.29
C ASP A 219 -12.33 8.39 4.22
N ILE A 220 -12.85 9.59 3.94
CA ILE A 220 -13.93 10.21 4.74
C ILE A 220 -15.24 9.40 4.72
N THR A 221 -15.43 8.52 3.74
CA THR A 221 -16.63 7.66 3.63
C THR A 221 -16.43 6.29 4.28
N LYS A 222 -15.33 6.10 5.01
CA LYS A 222 -14.93 4.83 5.65
C LYS A 222 -14.71 3.70 4.64
N LYS A 223 -14.25 4.03 3.43
CA LYS A 223 -13.79 3.04 2.46
C LYS A 223 -12.27 2.94 2.48
N PRO A 224 -11.68 1.74 2.42
CA PRO A 224 -10.22 1.54 2.48
C PRO A 224 -9.56 1.85 1.13
N LYS A 225 -9.60 3.12 0.71
CA LYS A 225 -9.13 3.59 -0.59
C LYS A 225 -7.80 4.33 -0.57
N GLU A 226 -7.34 4.74 0.62
CA GLU A 226 -6.08 5.44 0.74
C GLU A 226 -4.91 4.47 0.68
N THR A 227 -3.86 4.87 -0.03
CA THR A 227 -2.71 4.00 -0.34
C THR A 227 -1.47 4.83 -0.70
N ASP A 228 -0.38 4.15 -1.09
CA ASP A 228 0.88 4.74 -1.54
C ASP A 228 1.58 5.57 -0.46
N VAL A 229 1.56 5.05 0.76
CA VAL A 229 2.26 5.63 1.91
C VAL A 229 3.06 4.55 2.65
N THR A 230 4.19 4.94 3.21
CA THR A 230 5.01 4.04 4.02
C THR A 230 4.39 3.88 5.41
N VAL A 231 4.34 2.65 5.89
CA VAL A 231 3.88 2.29 7.23
C VAL A 231 5.02 1.62 7.98
N PHE A 232 5.27 2.09 9.19
CA PHE A 232 6.20 1.49 10.14
C PHE A 232 5.40 0.90 11.31
N MET A 233 5.78 -0.30 11.74
CA MET A 233 5.17 -0.94 12.90
C MET A 233 6.26 -1.29 13.91
N TYR A 234 6.18 -0.67 15.06
CA TYR A 234 7.12 -0.88 16.17
C TYR A 234 6.48 -1.77 17.23
N GLU A 235 7.29 -2.47 17.99
CA GLU A 235 6.85 -3.08 19.24
C GLU A 235 6.41 -1.97 20.21
N ALA A 236 5.18 -2.09 20.73
CA ALA A 236 4.54 -1.01 21.47
C ALA A 236 5.37 -0.52 22.66
N GLY A 237 5.48 0.80 22.79
CA GLY A 237 6.25 1.46 23.81
C GLY A 237 7.76 1.40 23.61
N THR A 238 8.24 0.87 22.48
CA THR A 238 9.66 0.77 22.15
C THR A 238 9.98 1.44 20.81
N LYS A 239 11.28 1.53 20.46
CA LYS A 239 11.75 1.91 19.12
C LYS A 239 12.11 0.69 18.25
N ASN A 240 11.73 -0.51 18.67
CA ASN A 240 12.04 -1.76 17.99
C ASN A 240 11.14 -1.91 16.75
N LEU A 241 11.67 -1.65 15.58
CA LEU A 241 10.97 -1.78 14.32
C LEU A 241 10.76 -3.27 13.98
N LYS A 242 9.52 -3.67 13.77
CA LYS A 242 9.14 -5.05 13.42
C LYS A 242 8.77 -5.19 11.94
N TYR A 243 8.03 -4.22 11.39
CA TYR A 243 7.59 -4.25 9.99
C TYR A 243 7.75 -2.88 9.35
N THR A 244 8.17 -2.90 8.10
CA THR A 244 8.19 -1.74 7.20
C THR A 244 7.55 -2.15 5.89
N LEU A 245 6.58 -1.39 5.43
CA LEU A 245 5.91 -1.66 4.16
C LEU A 245 5.49 -0.35 3.48
N THR A 246 5.43 -0.38 2.16
CA THR A 246 4.67 0.61 1.41
C THR A 246 3.26 0.07 1.25
N HIS A 247 2.29 0.77 1.84
CA HIS A 247 0.89 0.39 1.73
C HIS A 247 0.46 0.43 0.28
N THR A 248 -0.16 -0.65 -0.19
CA THR A 248 -0.65 -0.78 -1.56
C THR A 248 -2.00 -1.47 -1.57
N LEU A 249 -2.77 -1.20 -2.61
CA LEU A 249 -4.02 -1.90 -2.90
C LEU A 249 -3.81 -2.75 -4.15
N ASN A 250 -4.25 -3.99 -4.09
CA ASN A 250 -4.28 -4.84 -5.28
C ASN A 250 -5.32 -4.32 -6.29
N ARG A 251 -5.40 -4.90 -7.48
CA ARG A 251 -6.34 -4.49 -8.54
C ARG A 251 -7.83 -4.56 -8.12
N TYR A 252 -8.16 -5.25 -7.04
CA TYR A 252 -9.50 -5.33 -6.47
C TYR A 252 -9.76 -4.28 -5.38
N GLY A 253 -8.78 -3.43 -5.11
CA GLY A 253 -8.86 -2.41 -4.06
C GLY A 253 -8.68 -2.95 -2.63
N ASN A 254 -8.13 -4.14 -2.47
CA ASN A 254 -7.85 -4.72 -1.16
C ASN A 254 -6.40 -4.52 -0.75
N PRO A 255 -6.14 -4.14 0.51
CA PRO A 255 -4.79 -4.06 1.07
C PRO A 255 -4.12 -5.44 1.15
N ASP A 256 -2.80 -5.46 1.14
CA ASP A 256 -2.02 -6.67 1.34
C ASP A 256 -2.18 -7.23 2.76
N THR A 257 -1.94 -8.54 2.89
CA THR A 257 -2.04 -9.27 4.15
C THR A 257 -0.64 -9.56 4.70
N LEU A 258 -0.42 -9.23 5.96
CA LEU A 258 0.83 -9.47 6.70
C LEU A 258 0.64 -10.63 7.68
N ILE A 259 1.66 -11.48 7.82
CA ILE A 259 1.75 -12.42 8.94
C ILE A 259 2.34 -11.68 10.12
N MET A 260 1.67 -11.74 11.28
CA MET A 260 2.05 -10.98 12.45
C MET A 260 2.19 -11.85 13.69
N ASN A 261 3.12 -11.46 14.58
CA ASN A 261 3.26 -12.11 15.87
C ASN A 261 2.16 -11.58 16.83
N PRO A 262 1.21 -12.44 17.27
CA PRO A 262 0.11 -12.02 18.14
C PRO A 262 0.52 -11.83 19.61
N ASP A 263 1.74 -12.21 20.00
CA ASP A 263 2.24 -12.04 21.37
C ASP A 263 2.76 -10.61 21.62
N LEU A 264 2.91 -9.82 20.54
CA LEU A 264 3.32 -8.42 20.60
C LEU A 264 2.12 -7.49 20.42
N LYS A 265 2.22 -6.31 21.02
CA LYS A 265 1.41 -5.14 20.65
C LYS A 265 2.23 -4.25 19.74
N TYR A 266 1.57 -3.46 18.93
CA TYR A 266 2.21 -2.65 17.89
C TYR A 266 1.87 -1.18 18.01
N ASP A 267 2.87 -0.31 17.87
CA ASP A 267 2.70 1.10 17.59
C ASP A 267 2.90 1.31 16.08
N ILE A 268 1.88 1.77 15.41
CA ILE A 268 1.82 1.90 13.95
C ILE A 268 1.94 3.37 13.59
N VAL A 269 2.87 3.68 12.71
CA VAL A 269 3.08 5.02 12.15
C VAL A 269 2.83 4.98 10.65
N VAL A 270 1.81 5.69 10.19
CA VAL A 270 1.54 5.91 8.76
C VAL A 270 2.19 7.24 8.38
N ASN A 271 3.11 7.20 7.42
CA ASN A 271 3.92 8.36 7.03
C ASN A 271 3.16 9.31 6.08
N THR A 272 1.94 9.69 6.45
CA THR A 272 1.17 10.76 5.82
C THR A 272 1.71 12.13 6.22
N LEU A 273 1.17 13.21 5.65
CA LEU A 273 1.43 14.60 6.05
C LEU A 273 0.14 15.23 6.62
N PRO A 274 0.06 15.45 7.94
CA PRO A 274 0.96 15.00 9.02
C PRO A 274 0.92 13.48 9.22
N LYS A 275 1.90 12.92 9.94
CA LYS A 275 1.94 11.49 10.29
C LYS A 275 0.75 11.11 11.18
N ILE A 276 0.26 9.88 10.97
CA ILE A 276 -0.74 9.26 11.84
C ILE A 276 -0.05 8.21 12.70
N GLU A 277 -0.34 8.24 14.00
CA GLU A 277 0.12 7.23 14.96
C GLU A 277 -1.08 6.50 15.56
N LYS A 278 -1.04 5.17 15.53
CA LYS A 278 -1.99 4.31 16.24
C LYS A 278 -1.23 3.41 17.20
N LYS A 279 -1.40 3.64 18.50
CA LYS A 279 -0.61 2.99 19.57
C LYS A 279 -1.32 1.77 20.17
N ASN A 280 -0.52 0.86 20.72
CA ASN A 280 -0.98 -0.30 21.49
C ASN A 280 -1.95 -1.24 20.74
N VAL A 281 -1.77 -1.40 19.43
CA VAL A 281 -2.60 -2.28 18.61
C VAL A 281 -2.33 -3.74 18.98
N SER A 282 -3.36 -4.43 19.47
CA SER A 282 -3.31 -5.86 19.79
C SER A 282 -3.83 -6.67 18.61
N ILE A 283 -3.19 -7.81 18.35
CA ILE A 283 -3.54 -8.74 17.29
C ILE A 283 -4.16 -10.00 17.91
N GLN A 284 -5.35 -10.38 17.46
CA GLN A 284 -6.02 -11.61 17.90
C GLN A 284 -5.34 -12.81 17.27
N LYS A 285 -4.91 -13.79 18.12
CA LYS A 285 -4.27 -15.04 17.68
C LYS A 285 -5.18 -15.83 16.75
N TYR A 286 -4.57 -16.47 15.75
CA TYR A 286 -5.22 -17.39 14.83
C TYR A 286 -6.41 -16.80 14.05
N LYS A 287 -6.40 -15.49 13.84
CA LYS A 287 -7.41 -14.78 13.06
C LYS A 287 -6.76 -13.83 12.06
N HIS A 288 -7.53 -13.52 11.04
CA HIS A 288 -7.24 -12.37 10.21
C HIS A 288 -7.75 -11.11 10.90
N ASN A 289 -6.86 -10.18 11.16
CA ASN A 289 -7.14 -8.91 11.82
C ASN A 289 -7.24 -7.78 10.79
N VAL A 290 -8.20 -6.89 10.96
CA VAL A 290 -8.28 -5.66 10.17
C VAL A 290 -7.90 -4.50 11.07
N ILE A 291 -6.81 -3.81 10.71
CA ILE A 291 -6.33 -2.63 11.42
C ILE A 291 -6.84 -1.41 10.69
N GLU A 292 -7.81 -0.74 11.28
CA GLU A 292 -8.49 0.41 10.69
C GLU A 292 -7.79 1.71 11.09
N ILE A 293 -7.45 2.55 10.12
CA ILE A 293 -6.81 3.84 10.33
C ILE A 293 -7.47 4.86 9.41
N ASP A 294 -8.04 5.92 9.99
CA ASP A 294 -8.57 7.04 9.24
C ASP A 294 -7.40 7.85 8.65
N ALA A 295 -7.32 7.91 7.34
CA ALA A 295 -6.24 8.59 6.64
C ALA A 295 -6.77 9.32 5.38
N PRO A 296 -7.87 10.07 5.47
CA PRO A 296 -8.44 10.75 4.32
C PRO A 296 -7.43 11.77 3.77
N GLN A 297 -7.17 11.75 2.47
CA GLN A 297 -6.14 12.57 1.85
C GLN A 297 -6.64 13.33 0.63
N GLY A 298 -6.05 14.51 0.41
CA GLY A 298 -6.14 15.31 -0.79
C GLY A 298 -4.77 15.88 -1.14
N PHE A 299 -4.73 16.89 -2.01
CA PHE A 299 -3.46 17.40 -2.53
C PHE A 299 -3.37 18.91 -2.39
N ILE A 300 -2.14 19.42 -2.17
CA ILE A 300 -1.80 20.81 -2.35
C ILE A 300 -0.87 20.93 -3.55
N ARG A 301 -1.09 21.95 -4.38
CA ARG A 301 -0.26 22.30 -5.51
C ARG A 301 0.01 23.79 -5.51
N LEU A 302 1.29 24.18 -5.58
CA LEU A 302 1.69 25.57 -5.83
C LEU A 302 1.74 25.81 -7.34
N SER A 303 1.10 26.87 -7.81
CA SER A 303 1.02 27.24 -9.22
C SER A 303 1.32 28.72 -9.42
N THR A 304 1.81 29.09 -10.58
CA THR A 304 1.95 30.49 -10.99
C THR A 304 1.53 30.69 -12.44
N ILE A 305 0.93 31.82 -12.73
CA ILE A 305 0.55 32.22 -14.08
C ILE A 305 1.77 32.75 -14.86
N SER A 306 2.86 33.09 -14.17
CA SER A 306 4.08 33.62 -14.78
C SER A 306 4.88 32.55 -15.52
N LYS A 307 5.14 32.76 -16.82
CA LYS A 307 6.00 31.86 -17.62
C LYS A 307 7.51 32.08 -17.39
N THR A 308 7.88 33.16 -16.74
CA THR A 308 9.28 33.58 -16.54
C THR A 308 9.85 33.16 -15.19
N PHE A 309 9.04 32.59 -14.30
CA PHE A 309 9.43 32.28 -12.97
C PHE A 309 9.41 30.75 -12.75
N ASN A 310 10.60 30.15 -12.68
CA ASN A 310 10.74 28.68 -12.64
C ASN A 310 11.06 28.13 -11.22
N HIS A 311 11.35 28.99 -10.24
CA HIS A 311 11.78 28.57 -8.92
C HIS A 311 11.02 29.34 -7.84
N LEU A 312 10.00 28.74 -7.34
CA LEU A 312 9.28 29.22 -6.15
C LEU A 312 9.06 28.05 -5.21
N ASN A 313 9.32 28.28 -3.95
CA ASN A 313 9.12 27.30 -2.90
C ASN A 313 8.12 27.84 -1.89
N MET A 314 7.46 26.93 -1.22
CA MET A 314 6.61 27.21 -0.07
C MET A 314 6.90 26.23 1.06
N ARG A 315 6.60 26.63 2.26
CA ARG A 315 6.46 25.70 3.38
C ARG A 315 4.98 25.56 3.77
N VAL A 316 4.62 24.36 4.11
CA VAL A 316 3.28 24.02 4.59
C VAL A 316 3.36 23.70 6.08
N MET A 317 2.45 24.25 6.84
CA MET A 317 2.34 24.08 8.29
C MET A 317 0.93 23.61 8.62
N GLN A 318 0.76 22.88 9.72
CA GLN A 318 -0.59 22.63 10.23
C GLN A 318 -1.20 23.97 10.72
N LYS A 319 -2.52 24.06 10.64
CA LYS A 319 -3.26 25.26 11.12
C LYS A 319 -2.78 25.69 12.50
N ASP A 320 -2.47 26.98 12.61
CA ASP A 320 -2.04 27.65 13.84
C ASP A 320 -0.75 27.08 14.47
N LYS A 321 0.06 26.33 13.70
CA LYS A 321 1.39 25.86 14.08
C LYS A 321 2.48 26.58 13.29
N THR A 322 3.64 26.75 13.90
CA THR A 322 4.81 27.40 13.26
C THR A 322 5.82 26.40 12.71
N GLU A 323 5.70 25.11 13.09
CA GLU A 323 6.57 24.05 12.65
C GLU A 323 6.30 23.71 11.19
N THR A 324 7.37 23.62 10.39
CA THR A 324 7.27 23.22 8.97
C THR A 324 6.95 21.74 8.88
N LEU A 325 5.77 21.43 8.34
CA LEU A 325 5.35 20.07 8.04
C LEU A 325 6.01 19.54 6.77
N ASN A 326 6.05 20.37 5.74
CA ASN A 326 6.64 20.01 4.45
C ASN A 326 7.13 21.26 3.72
N HIS A 327 8.16 21.08 2.90
CA HIS A 327 8.67 22.06 1.95
C HIS A 327 8.31 21.58 0.54
N GLN A 328 7.68 22.46 -0.26
CA GLN A 328 7.13 22.09 -1.57
C GLN A 328 7.55 23.10 -2.63
N GLU A 329 7.88 22.58 -3.80
CA GLU A 329 8.32 23.37 -4.94
C GLU A 329 7.15 23.75 -5.87
N LEU A 330 7.39 24.75 -6.72
CA LEU A 330 6.47 25.15 -7.76
C LEU A 330 6.09 23.97 -8.67
N ASN A 331 4.80 23.83 -8.98
CA ASN A 331 4.19 22.79 -9.79
C ASN A 331 4.27 21.35 -9.19
N SER A 332 4.94 21.13 -8.06
CA SER A 332 4.84 19.88 -7.36
C SER A 332 3.42 19.69 -6.78
N LYS A 333 3.00 18.43 -6.70
CA LYS A 333 1.71 18.02 -6.14
C LYS A 333 1.99 17.02 -5.02
N GLU A 334 1.74 17.44 -3.78
CA GLU A 334 1.99 16.63 -2.60
C GLU A 334 0.70 16.26 -1.89
N LYS A 335 0.69 15.08 -1.29
CA LYS A 335 -0.48 14.50 -0.62
C LYS A 335 -0.49 14.88 0.86
N TYR A 336 -1.63 15.39 1.34
CA TYR A 336 -1.84 15.79 2.74
C TYR A 336 -3.13 15.18 3.29
N LEU A 337 -3.20 14.97 4.59
CA LEU A 337 -4.47 14.63 5.24
C LEU A 337 -5.51 15.72 5.01
N VAL A 338 -6.77 15.35 4.95
CA VAL A 338 -7.89 16.30 4.91
C VAL A 338 -7.83 17.20 6.14
N GLY A 339 -7.89 18.52 5.93
CA GLY A 339 -7.79 19.51 6.99
C GLY A 339 -7.36 20.88 6.50
N THR A 340 -7.10 21.78 7.45
CA THR A 340 -6.68 23.15 7.20
C THR A 340 -5.19 23.32 7.44
N TYR A 341 -4.53 24.03 6.53
CA TYR A 341 -3.09 24.27 6.55
C TYR A 341 -2.79 25.75 6.37
N ASP A 342 -1.72 26.21 7.00
CA ASP A 342 -1.13 27.52 6.78
C ASP A 342 0.07 27.34 5.85
N VAL A 343 0.12 28.17 4.80
CA VAL A 343 1.16 28.10 3.77
C VAL A 343 1.89 29.44 3.71
N GLU A 344 3.22 29.37 3.74
CA GLU A 344 4.09 30.52 3.48
C GLU A 344 4.82 30.31 2.17
N MET A 345 4.55 31.18 1.20
CA MET A 345 5.23 31.20 -0.09
C MET A 345 6.46 32.11 0.00
N PHE A 346 7.59 31.63 -0.52
CA PHE A 346 8.87 32.33 -0.44
C PHE A 346 9.02 33.40 -1.53
N THR A 347 7.94 34.16 -1.71
CA THR A 347 7.92 35.36 -2.55
C THR A 347 8.66 36.52 -1.90
N LEU A 348 8.83 37.60 -2.63
CA LEU A 348 9.34 38.89 -2.11
C LEU A 348 8.28 39.99 -2.33
N PRO A 349 7.69 40.51 -1.26
CA PRO A 349 7.72 40.04 0.13
C PRO A 349 7.04 38.69 0.28
N ARG A 350 7.27 38.02 1.42
CA ARG A 350 6.62 36.76 1.77
C ARG A 350 5.11 36.89 1.77
N THR A 351 4.42 35.84 1.28
CA THR A 351 2.97 35.79 1.27
C THR A 351 2.48 34.57 2.03
N TYR A 352 1.35 34.76 2.73
CA TYR A 352 0.75 33.75 3.60
C TYR A 352 -0.67 33.47 3.15
N GLN A 353 -1.07 32.21 3.15
CA GLN A 353 -2.43 31.82 2.82
C GLN A 353 -2.86 30.64 3.68
N ARG A 354 -4.10 30.66 4.13
CA ARG A 354 -4.75 29.50 4.76
C ARG A 354 -5.54 28.75 3.71
N VAL A 355 -5.34 27.43 3.63
CA VAL A 355 -5.96 26.57 2.62
C VAL A 355 -6.61 25.36 3.27
N GLU A 356 -7.67 24.86 2.65
CA GLU A 356 -8.36 23.65 3.06
C GLU A 356 -8.06 22.53 2.04
N VAL A 357 -7.63 21.37 2.57
CA VAL A 357 -7.45 20.14 1.80
C VAL A 357 -8.70 19.29 1.94
N THR A 358 -9.32 18.96 0.82
CA THR A 358 -10.51 18.10 0.75
C THR A 358 -10.18 16.77 0.09
N GLN A 359 -10.94 15.71 0.45
CA GLN A 359 -10.72 14.34 0.00
C GLN A 359 -10.55 14.25 -1.52
N SER A 360 -9.44 13.64 -1.96
CA SER A 360 -9.11 13.32 -3.37
C SER A 360 -9.08 14.52 -4.32
N LYS A 361 -9.16 15.77 -3.81
CA LYS A 361 -9.11 16.99 -4.62
C LYS A 361 -7.73 17.64 -4.55
N ILE A 362 -7.43 18.43 -5.58
CA ILE A 362 -6.23 19.27 -5.62
C ILE A 362 -6.64 20.69 -5.20
N THR A 363 -6.10 21.16 -4.08
CA THR A 363 -6.16 22.55 -3.68
C THR A 363 -5.00 23.27 -4.33
N THR A 364 -5.29 24.13 -5.32
CA THR A 364 -4.26 24.91 -6.03
C THR A 364 -4.09 26.26 -5.37
N ILE A 365 -2.85 26.63 -5.12
CA ILE A 365 -2.45 27.94 -4.62
C ILE A 365 -1.83 28.67 -5.79
N ASP A 366 -2.54 29.68 -6.30
CA ASP A 366 -2.08 30.48 -7.43
C ASP A 366 -1.34 31.71 -6.93
N VAL A 367 -0.06 31.81 -7.29
CA VAL A 367 0.76 32.97 -6.98
C VAL A 367 0.61 34.00 -8.11
N VAL A 368 0.31 35.22 -7.72
CA VAL A 368 0.22 36.36 -8.67
C VAL A 368 1.54 36.51 -9.39
N ALA A 369 1.48 36.82 -10.70
CA ALA A 369 2.69 37.01 -11.47
C ALA A 369 3.51 38.21 -10.94
N PHE A 370 4.80 37.98 -10.76
CA PHE A 370 5.74 38.98 -10.29
C PHE A 370 5.98 40.04 -11.33
N GLY A 371 6.45 41.23 -10.90
CA GLY A 371 7.17 42.16 -11.76
C GLY A 371 8.66 42.15 -11.43
N THR A 372 9.47 42.63 -12.34
CA THR A 372 10.92 42.69 -12.18
C THR A 372 11.36 44.13 -11.89
N LEU A 373 12.09 44.29 -10.78
CA LEU A 373 12.85 45.51 -10.50
C LEU A 373 14.27 45.31 -11.00
N ASN A 374 14.73 46.15 -11.90
CA ASN A 374 16.15 46.33 -12.21
C ASN A 374 16.63 47.64 -11.61
N TYR A 375 17.87 47.71 -11.17
CA TYR A 375 18.51 49.00 -10.91
C TYR A 375 19.91 49.05 -11.48
N THR A 376 20.33 50.28 -11.76
CA THR A 376 21.69 50.66 -12.19
C THR A 376 22.15 51.87 -11.43
N SER A 377 23.45 51.93 -11.12
CA SER A 377 24.11 53.06 -10.48
C SER A 377 25.52 53.19 -11.03
N SER A 378 26.08 54.40 -11.02
CA SER A 378 27.49 54.65 -11.35
C SER A 378 28.46 54.13 -10.34
N LYS A 379 28.00 53.87 -9.09
CA LYS A 379 28.80 53.40 -7.95
C LYS A 379 28.09 52.30 -7.23
N GLY A 380 28.82 51.46 -6.48
CA GLY A 380 28.26 50.47 -5.64
C GLY A 380 27.38 51.04 -4.52
N LEU A 381 26.24 50.39 -4.25
CA LEU A 381 25.25 50.83 -3.28
C LEU A 381 25.25 49.99 -2.01
N VAL A 382 24.68 50.56 -0.95
CA VAL A 382 24.24 49.90 0.28
C VAL A 382 22.81 50.39 0.52
N GLY A 383 21.88 49.48 0.70
CA GLY A 383 20.46 49.85 0.88
C GLY A 383 19.56 48.67 1.11
N GLN A 384 18.28 48.99 1.28
CA GLN A 384 17.22 48.03 1.53
C GLN A 384 15.96 48.40 0.79
N ILE A 385 15.20 47.39 0.38
CA ILE A 385 13.90 47.50 -0.24
C ILE A 385 12.82 47.24 0.81
N PHE A 386 11.82 48.10 0.84
CA PHE A 386 10.66 47.98 1.73
C PHE A 386 9.39 47.98 0.88
N VAL A 387 8.39 47.18 1.25
CA VAL A 387 7.03 47.29 0.72
C VAL A 387 6.26 48.33 1.53
N ASP A 388 5.52 49.18 0.86
CA ASP A 388 4.63 50.17 1.47
C ASP A 388 3.25 49.53 1.69
N ARG A 389 2.88 49.30 2.94
CA ARG A 389 1.58 48.77 3.37
C ARG A 389 0.54 49.87 3.59
N GLY A 390 0.88 51.12 3.27
CA GLY A 390 0.04 52.28 3.54
C GLY A 390 0.26 52.85 4.93
N ASN A 391 -0.23 54.09 5.16
CA ASN A 391 -0.14 54.78 6.45
C ASN A 391 1.28 54.87 7.04
N ASN A 392 2.29 55.08 6.19
CA ASN A 392 3.72 55.10 6.52
C ASN A 392 4.22 53.77 7.16
N ASN A 393 3.55 52.66 6.94
CA ASN A 393 3.98 51.33 7.40
C ASN A 393 4.87 50.68 6.33
N PHE A 394 6.17 50.70 6.54
CA PHE A 394 7.17 50.10 5.66
C PHE A 394 7.68 48.81 6.24
N GLU A 395 7.44 47.68 5.54
CA GLU A 395 7.90 46.36 5.89
C GLU A 395 9.13 46.00 5.05
N TRP A 396 10.19 45.54 5.71
CA TRP A 396 11.42 45.12 5.04
C TRP A 396 11.18 43.92 4.12
N VAL A 397 11.77 43.98 2.90
CA VAL A 397 11.65 42.92 1.89
C VAL A 397 12.98 42.21 1.67
N CYS A 398 14.02 42.98 1.30
CA CYS A 398 15.36 42.47 1.07
C CYS A 398 16.42 43.59 1.10
N ASN A 399 17.67 43.15 1.18
CA ASN A 399 18.82 44.03 1.04
C ASN A 399 19.22 44.18 -0.44
N LEU A 400 19.76 45.34 -0.81
CA LEU A 400 20.56 45.43 -2.01
C LEU A 400 21.88 44.67 -1.79
N GLU A 401 22.43 44.07 -2.83
CA GLU A 401 23.76 43.47 -2.75
C GLU A 401 24.82 44.55 -2.45
N VAL A 402 25.53 44.37 -1.35
CA VAL A 402 26.45 45.39 -0.82
C VAL A 402 27.57 45.69 -1.80
N GLY A 403 27.62 46.94 -2.29
CA GLY A 403 28.62 47.39 -3.25
C GLY A 403 28.35 47.05 -4.70
N ALA A 404 27.21 46.43 -5.00
CA ALA A 404 26.80 46.20 -6.36
C ALA A 404 26.28 47.49 -6.99
N ALA A 405 26.68 47.75 -8.25
CA ALA A 405 26.21 48.88 -9.06
C ALA A 405 24.97 48.54 -9.89
N LYS A 406 24.53 47.28 -9.88
CA LYS A 406 23.33 46.77 -10.58
C LYS A 406 22.75 45.59 -9.84
N GLY A 407 21.45 45.39 -9.98
CA GLY A 407 20.77 44.24 -9.44
C GLY A 407 19.40 44.06 -10.04
N SER A 408 18.84 42.89 -9.80
CA SER A 408 17.53 42.48 -10.29
C SER A 408 16.79 41.66 -9.26
N TRP A 409 15.51 41.96 -9.03
CA TRP A 409 14.62 41.20 -8.13
C TRP A 409 13.26 40.98 -8.74
N ASN A 410 12.71 39.80 -8.55
CA ASN A 410 11.30 39.55 -8.83
C ASN A 410 10.48 39.87 -7.58
N LEU A 411 9.63 40.88 -7.64
CA LEU A 411 8.84 41.37 -6.53
C LEU A 411 7.35 41.17 -6.80
N GLN A 412 6.59 40.94 -5.75
CA GLN A 412 5.12 40.95 -5.82
C GLN A 412 4.62 42.30 -6.29
N PRO A 413 3.50 42.36 -7.04
CA PRO A 413 2.88 43.65 -7.36
C PRO A 413 2.57 44.47 -6.12
N GLY A 414 2.91 45.76 -6.15
CA GLY A 414 2.71 46.66 -5.00
C GLY A 414 3.50 47.94 -5.09
N ASN A 415 3.37 48.77 -4.05
CA ASN A 415 4.14 49.99 -3.89
C ASN A 415 5.34 49.70 -2.98
N TYR A 416 6.47 50.25 -3.33
CA TYR A 416 7.75 50.01 -2.67
C TYR A 416 8.54 51.27 -2.44
N LYS A 417 9.47 51.22 -1.53
CA LYS A 417 10.49 52.24 -1.30
C LYS A 417 11.84 51.55 -1.19
N VAL A 418 12.86 52.08 -1.86
CA VAL A 418 14.24 51.74 -1.62
C VAL A 418 14.91 52.88 -0.85
N VAL A 419 15.61 52.50 0.23
CA VAL A 419 16.44 53.43 1.02
C VAL A 419 17.89 53.01 0.82
N TYR A 420 18.71 53.91 0.35
CA TYR A 420 20.07 53.60 -0.08
C TYR A 420 21.07 54.75 0.10
N ARG A 421 22.34 54.45 0.02
CA ARG A 421 23.44 55.39 -0.16
C ARG A 421 24.54 54.69 -0.99
N GLU A 422 25.47 55.55 -1.54
CA GLU A 422 26.70 55.02 -2.11
C GLU A 422 27.53 54.33 -1.04
N LYS A 423 28.21 53.24 -1.37
CA LYS A 423 28.99 52.43 -0.41
C LYS A 423 30.09 53.25 0.28
N ASP A 424 30.74 54.13 -0.49
CA ASP A 424 31.89 54.92 0.00
C ASP A 424 31.47 56.14 0.82
N GLN A 425 30.22 56.55 0.75
CA GLN A 425 29.62 57.64 1.52
C GLN A 425 29.31 57.15 2.96
N LYS A 426 30.06 57.61 3.98
CA LYS A 426 29.91 57.09 5.33
C LYS A 426 28.99 57.88 6.27
N SER A 427 28.50 59.04 5.83
CA SER A 427 27.56 59.87 6.59
C SER A 427 26.11 59.53 6.30
N THR A 428 25.25 59.54 7.32
CA THR A 428 23.78 59.38 7.18
C THR A 428 23.15 60.50 6.33
N ALA A 429 23.80 61.66 6.24
CA ALA A 429 23.36 62.75 5.39
C ALA A 429 23.30 62.41 3.88
N TYR A 430 23.98 61.34 3.47
CA TYR A 430 23.94 60.85 2.09
C TYR A 430 22.82 59.81 1.82
N THR A 431 21.99 59.52 2.86
CA THR A 431 20.87 58.64 2.66
C THR A 431 19.84 59.19 1.70
N LYS A 432 19.50 58.43 0.69
CA LYS A 432 18.48 58.72 -0.33
C LYS A 432 17.37 57.69 -0.23
N GLU A 433 16.18 58.12 -0.66
CA GLU A 433 15.05 57.21 -0.83
C GLU A 433 14.38 57.41 -2.19
N LYS A 434 13.80 56.34 -2.72
CA LYS A 434 13.06 56.39 -3.96
C LYS A 434 11.86 55.46 -3.90
N ALA A 435 10.67 56.01 -4.09
CA ALA A 435 9.45 55.23 -4.21
C ALA A 435 9.29 54.70 -5.63
N PHE A 436 8.73 53.51 -5.75
CA PHE A 436 8.42 52.89 -7.05
C PHE A 436 7.25 51.90 -6.90
N ARG A 437 6.66 51.53 -8.04
CA ARG A 437 5.57 50.58 -8.10
C ARG A 437 5.96 49.42 -9.00
N ILE A 438 5.63 48.20 -8.53
CA ILE A 438 5.75 46.99 -9.30
C ILE A 438 4.36 46.56 -9.77
N ASP A 439 4.20 46.32 -11.06
CA ASP A 439 3.02 45.74 -11.69
C ASP A 439 3.34 44.34 -12.18
N SER A 440 2.32 43.46 -12.19
CA SER A 440 2.46 42.09 -12.69
C SER A 440 3.01 42.04 -14.11
N ASN A 441 3.97 41.13 -14.34
CA ASN A 441 4.62 40.89 -15.65
C ASN A 441 5.30 42.11 -16.27
N LYS A 442 5.54 43.19 -15.51
CA LYS A 442 6.26 44.35 -15.99
C LYS A 442 7.65 44.45 -15.37
N THR A 443 8.57 44.99 -16.15
CA THR A 443 9.92 45.32 -15.69
C THR A 443 10.02 46.84 -15.53
N ILE A 444 10.54 47.29 -14.40
CA ILE A 444 10.93 48.67 -14.18
C ILE A 444 12.44 48.75 -13.98
N THR A 445 13.05 49.86 -14.37
CA THR A 445 14.46 50.13 -14.13
C THR A 445 14.60 51.42 -13.33
N LEU A 446 15.31 51.37 -12.22
CA LEU A 446 15.68 52.54 -11.43
C LEU A 446 17.14 52.91 -11.70
N ASN A 447 17.38 54.15 -11.98
CA ASN A 447 18.72 54.71 -12.07
C ASN A 447 19.00 55.53 -10.82
N PHE A 448 20.12 55.24 -10.16
CA PHE A 448 20.55 55.87 -8.91
C PHE A 448 21.76 56.78 -9.10
#